data_37570bb376cb5288b1b9e08bf049fa4d
#
_entry.id   37570bb376cb5288b1b9e08bf049fa4d
#
_cell.length_a   1.000
_cell.length_b   1.000
_cell.length_c   1.000
_cell.angle_alpha   90.00
_cell.angle_beta   90.00
_cell.angle_gamma   90.00
#
_symmetry.space_group_name_H-M   'P 1'
#
loop_
_entity.id
_entity.type
_entity.pdbx_description
1 polymer ?
#
loop_
_entity_poly.entity_id
_entity_poly.type
_entity_poly.pdbx_seq_one_letter_code
_entity_poly.pdbx_strand_id
1 'polypeptide(L)'
;MKKRRLHLYTAAMLFACTYSLHGQTTYTDGVFMLNEDWYGHNNSTLNFIRPDHPTDPFEYYIIQNNESNAGQSLGATAQFGAVYGDYLFIISKQDQDAGDGLSPGESAETRQGGRIVVADAQTMEIKSRIPIIRANEKGVSIADGRSFVGVDETKGYVGTSNGIYILSFSPFEITGRIEGTENPLVTGDEDNADGVGPLYQNQIGMMLRTADYVFAIQQDKGVLVIDPQTDKIIHTVEGCFSTMTQSKDGDIWVGRNTNMDYQHYPYGNMGSSGECWEGKELLRIDPETFETEAVPMTEGGINQTWYAWTAGSLCASTQENALYFTYNENRWSWFTTSKLYRFDIDTRTFTQIYDSATDKRYFYGAGIRIHPLDDQIYGALYLDNVVQSYWIYQMDNQGNVLKELEPIVTGSRPCSSSRTPTRPRWRNCPTSRWKTRRWK
;
A
#
# COMPACT_ATOMS: atom_id res chain seq x y z
N MET A 1 -26.40 20.30 -85.73
CA MET A 1 -25.92 20.89 -84.47
C MET A 1 -25.88 19.86 -83.41
N LYS A 2 -24.66 19.27 -83.10
CA LYS A 2 -24.47 18.28 -81.98
C LYS A 2 -23.67 18.95 -80.91
N LYS A 3 -24.24 19.12 -79.69
CA LYS A 3 -23.56 19.65 -78.53
C LYS A 3 -22.73 18.52 -77.93
N ARG A 4 -21.42 18.68 -77.88
CA ARG A 4 -20.50 17.83 -77.10
C ARG A 4 -20.55 18.29 -75.63
N ARG A 5 -20.90 17.37 -74.72
CA ARG A 5 -20.74 17.56 -73.28
C ARG A 5 -19.31 17.14 -72.89
N LEU A 6 -18.60 18.06 -72.28
CA LEU A 6 -17.28 17.87 -71.71
C LEU A 6 -17.50 17.33 -70.28
N HIS A 7 -17.04 16.12 -69.99
CA HIS A 7 -17.05 15.57 -68.64
C HIS A 7 -15.70 15.91 -67.98
N LEU A 8 -15.73 16.79 -66.98
CA LEU A 8 -14.62 17.02 -66.07
C LEU A 8 -14.60 15.88 -65.06
N TYR A 9 -13.55 15.06 -65.00
CA TYR A 9 -13.24 14.14 -63.95
C TYR A 9 -12.40 14.88 -62.91
N THR A 10 -13.01 15.20 -61.77
CA THR A 10 -12.31 15.69 -60.58
C THR A 10 -11.74 14.48 -59.84
N ALA A 11 -10.46 14.22 -59.91
CA ALA A 11 -9.78 13.24 -59.11
C ALA A 11 -9.62 13.80 -57.68
N ALA A 12 -10.46 13.31 -56.74
CA ALA A 12 -10.25 13.58 -55.34
C ALA A 12 -9.15 12.65 -54.83
N MET A 13 -7.95 13.20 -54.58
CA MET A 13 -6.92 12.50 -53.78
C MET A 13 -7.37 12.45 -52.33
N LEU A 14 -7.81 11.28 -51.87
CA LEU A 14 -7.93 10.97 -50.45
C LEU A 14 -6.52 10.78 -49.88
N PHE A 15 -6.04 11.77 -49.15
CA PHE A 15 -4.92 11.58 -48.23
C PHE A 15 -5.46 10.79 -47.03
N ALA A 16 -5.22 9.50 -47.03
CA ALA A 16 -5.38 8.67 -45.84
C ALA A 16 -4.24 8.99 -44.87
N CYS A 17 -4.45 9.93 -43.96
CA CYS A 17 -3.62 10.03 -42.77
C CYS A 17 -3.86 8.74 -41.95
N THR A 18 -2.96 7.80 -42.10
CA THR A 18 -2.84 6.69 -41.14
C THR A 18 -2.32 7.27 -39.82
N TYR A 19 -3.22 7.75 -38.98
CA TYR A 19 -2.91 7.88 -37.58
C TYR A 19 -2.62 6.46 -37.09
N SER A 20 -1.37 6.15 -36.82
CA SER A 20 -1.02 5.02 -35.96
C SER A 20 -1.63 5.32 -34.62
N LEU A 21 -2.81 4.78 -34.36
CA LEU A 21 -3.33 4.60 -33.03
C LEU A 21 -2.34 3.63 -32.37
N HIS A 22 -1.32 4.16 -31.72
CA HIS A 22 -0.65 3.45 -30.65
C HIS A 22 -1.77 3.29 -29.62
N GLY A 23 -2.32 2.10 -29.54
CA GLY A 23 -3.30 1.78 -28.51
C GLY A 23 -2.65 2.08 -27.18
N GLN A 24 -3.15 3.10 -26.49
CA GLN A 24 -2.68 3.44 -25.17
C GLN A 24 -2.89 2.21 -24.31
N THR A 25 -1.82 1.66 -23.74
CA THR A 25 -1.90 0.51 -22.85
C THR A 25 -2.82 0.88 -21.71
N THR A 26 -3.87 0.10 -21.48
CA THR A 26 -4.77 0.32 -20.36
C THR A 26 -4.48 -0.69 -19.26
N TYR A 27 -4.50 -0.22 -18.02
CA TYR A 27 -4.17 -1.01 -16.83
C TYR A 27 -5.45 -1.45 -16.12
N THR A 28 -6.32 -2.15 -16.85
CA THR A 28 -7.66 -2.55 -16.37
C THR A 28 -7.81 -4.04 -16.07
N ASP A 29 -6.88 -4.87 -16.52
CA ASP A 29 -6.95 -6.34 -16.39
C ASP A 29 -5.63 -6.89 -15.87
N GLY A 30 -5.47 -6.88 -14.55
CA GLY A 30 -4.26 -7.32 -13.88
C GLY A 30 -4.15 -6.81 -12.45
N VAL A 31 -2.95 -6.90 -11.91
CA VAL A 31 -2.65 -6.59 -10.51
C VAL A 31 -1.58 -5.51 -10.43
N PHE A 32 -1.86 -4.43 -9.71
CA PHE A 32 -0.85 -3.43 -9.38
C PHE A 32 0.08 -3.95 -8.28
N MET A 33 1.38 -3.82 -8.50
CA MET A 33 2.41 -4.12 -7.52
C MET A 33 3.17 -2.83 -7.19
N LEU A 34 2.85 -2.26 -6.02
CA LEU A 34 3.55 -1.10 -5.48
C LEU A 34 4.80 -1.58 -4.74
N ASN A 35 5.95 -1.10 -5.17
CA ASN A 35 7.22 -1.39 -4.53
C ASN A 35 7.57 -0.25 -3.58
N GLU A 36 7.65 -0.57 -2.30
CA GLU A 36 8.03 0.36 -1.23
C GLU A 36 9.48 0.86 -1.42
N ASP A 37 10.33 -0.03 -1.91
CA ASP A 37 11.77 0.15 -1.99
C ASP A 37 12.45 0.28 -0.61
N TRP A 38 13.75 0.54 -0.60
CA TRP A 38 14.48 0.65 0.65
C TRP A 38 14.24 2.01 1.29
N TYR A 39 13.76 2.01 2.53
CA TYR A 39 13.40 3.19 3.31
C TYR A 39 14.38 4.35 3.15
N GLY A 40 13.91 5.45 2.57
CA GLY A 40 14.67 6.68 2.38
C GLY A 40 15.82 6.62 1.36
N HIS A 41 16.04 5.49 0.69
CA HIS A 41 17.18 5.33 -0.21
C HIS A 41 16.80 5.38 -1.69
N ASN A 42 15.65 4.84 -2.06
CA ASN A 42 15.20 4.82 -3.44
C ASN A 42 13.76 5.35 -3.54
N ASN A 43 13.40 5.84 -4.72
CA ASN A 43 12.02 6.17 -5.01
C ASN A 43 11.20 4.90 -5.21
N SER A 44 10.01 4.91 -4.65
CA SER A 44 9.04 3.84 -4.85
C SER A 44 8.65 3.72 -6.32
N THR A 45 8.28 2.53 -6.73
CA THR A 45 7.92 2.20 -8.11
C THR A 45 6.62 1.44 -8.18
N LEU A 46 5.96 1.49 -9.32
CA LEU A 46 4.73 0.76 -9.58
C LEU A 46 4.90 -0.14 -10.79
N ASN A 47 4.60 -1.42 -10.62
CA ASN A 47 4.55 -2.40 -11.69
C ASN A 47 3.10 -2.86 -11.89
N PHE A 48 2.83 -3.41 -13.07
CA PHE A 48 1.57 -4.05 -13.38
C PHE A 48 1.80 -5.50 -13.79
N ILE A 49 1.00 -6.40 -13.27
CA ILE A 49 1.13 -7.84 -13.48
C ILE A 49 -0.09 -8.33 -14.23
N ARG A 50 0.16 -8.98 -15.38
CA ARG A 50 -0.83 -9.75 -16.15
C ARG A 50 -0.48 -11.23 -16.04
N PRO A 51 -1.00 -11.96 -15.05
CA PRO A 51 -0.56 -13.33 -14.76
C PRO A 51 -0.72 -14.32 -15.94
N ASP A 52 -1.68 -14.03 -16.81
CA ASP A 52 -1.98 -14.88 -17.97
C ASP A 52 -1.25 -14.48 -19.24
N HIS A 53 -0.38 -13.44 -19.19
CA HIS A 53 0.42 -13.06 -20.34
C HIS A 53 1.43 -14.18 -20.68
N PRO A 54 1.50 -14.62 -21.95
CA PRO A 54 2.20 -15.87 -22.32
C PRO A 54 3.72 -15.83 -22.19
N THR A 55 4.34 -14.63 -22.20
CA THR A 55 5.80 -14.49 -22.26
C THR A 55 6.39 -13.67 -21.13
N ASP A 56 5.76 -12.57 -20.77
CA ASP A 56 6.22 -11.67 -19.71
C ASP A 56 5.03 -11.11 -18.95
N PRO A 57 4.77 -11.59 -17.74
CA PRO A 57 3.65 -11.13 -16.95
C PRO A 57 3.84 -9.74 -16.34
N PHE A 58 5.08 -9.19 -16.34
CA PHE A 58 5.39 -7.94 -15.67
C PHE A 58 5.56 -6.78 -16.65
N GLU A 59 4.87 -5.68 -16.38
CA GLU A 59 5.17 -4.37 -16.95
C GLU A 59 5.73 -3.49 -15.83
N TYR A 60 7.00 -3.09 -16.00
CA TYR A 60 7.77 -2.41 -14.94
C TYR A 60 7.66 -0.90 -15.03
N TYR A 61 7.65 -0.25 -13.84
CA TYR A 61 7.78 1.21 -13.72
C TYR A 61 6.73 1.98 -14.53
N ILE A 62 5.49 1.51 -14.49
CA ILE A 62 4.40 2.00 -15.36
C ILE A 62 4.08 3.49 -15.19
N ILE A 63 4.35 4.07 -14.03
CA ILE A 63 4.25 5.52 -13.81
C ILE A 63 5.49 6.24 -14.30
N GLN A 64 6.68 5.73 -13.98
CA GLN A 64 7.95 6.35 -14.35
C GLN A 64 8.22 6.31 -15.85
N ASN A 65 7.76 5.25 -16.52
CA ASN A 65 7.90 5.08 -17.97
C ASN A 65 6.80 5.78 -18.79
N ASN A 66 5.79 6.34 -18.14
CA ASN A 66 4.77 7.12 -18.82
C ASN A 66 5.35 8.49 -19.25
N GLU A 67 5.35 8.76 -20.55
CA GLU A 67 5.93 9.99 -21.10
C GLU A 67 5.29 11.27 -20.53
N SER A 68 4.00 11.22 -20.19
CA SER A 68 3.26 12.33 -19.57
C SER A 68 3.77 12.67 -18.17
N ASN A 69 4.47 11.74 -17.51
CA ASN A 69 4.96 11.87 -16.14
C ASN A 69 6.46 12.25 -16.06
N ALA A 70 7.07 12.67 -17.17
CA ALA A 70 8.51 12.93 -17.22
C ALA A 70 9.00 13.78 -16.04
N GLY A 71 9.97 13.24 -15.29
CA GLY A 71 10.58 13.91 -14.13
C GLY A 71 9.76 13.86 -12.84
N GLN A 72 8.64 13.14 -12.81
CA GLN A 72 7.84 12.95 -11.60
C GLN A 72 8.13 11.60 -10.95
N SER A 73 8.10 11.55 -9.62
CA SER A 73 8.29 10.33 -8.84
C SER A 73 7.12 10.08 -7.89
N LEU A 74 7.05 8.86 -7.35
CA LEU A 74 6.07 8.48 -6.33
C LEU A 74 6.45 8.93 -4.92
N GLY A 75 7.67 9.45 -4.73
CA GLY A 75 8.26 9.67 -3.42
C GLY A 75 8.91 8.40 -2.87
N ALA A 76 9.41 8.48 -1.65
CA ALA A 76 10.07 7.37 -0.98
C ALA A 76 9.11 6.65 -0.02
N THR A 77 9.28 5.35 0.10
CA THR A 77 8.54 4.51 1.05
C THR A 77 7.02 4.61 0.85
N ALA A 78 6.55 4.36 -0.39
CA ALA A 78 5.13 4.25 -0.68
C ALA A 78 4.60 2.91 -0.13
N GLN A 79 3.77 2.99 0.89
CA GLN A 79 3.29 1.82 1.63
C GLN A 79 1.82 1.48 1.36
N PHE A 80 1.11 2.35 0.69
CA PHE A 80 -0.31 2.14 0.43
C PHE A 80 -0.70 2.60 -0.96
N GLY A 81 -1.48 1.77 -1.65
CA GLY A 81 -2.08 2.08 -2.92
C GLY A 81 -3.53 1.61 -2.97
N ALA A 82 -4.41 2.42 -3.52
CA ALA A 82 -5.81 2.08 -3.70
C ALA A 82 -6.38 2.69 -4.98
N VAL A 83 -7.14 1.89 -5.71
CA VAL A 83 -7.98 2.40 -6.81
C VAL A 83 -9.32 2.84 -6.23
N TYR A 84 -9.73 4.06 -6.55
CA TYR A 84 -11.04 4.57 -6.21
C TYR A 84 -11.58 5.46 -7.33
N GLY A 85 -12.75 5.14 -7.86
CA GLY A 85 -13.25 5.76 -9.08
C GLY A 85 -12.28 5.56 -10.24
N ASP A 86 -11.96 6.64 -10.93
CA ASP A 86 -11.03 6.64 -12.08
C ASP A 86 -9.56 6.83 -11.68
N TYR A 87 -9.25 6.84 -10.39
CA TYR A 87 -7.92 7.21 -9.91
C TYR A 87 -7.26 6.11 -9.08
N LEU A 88 -5.94 6.03 -9.21
CA LEU A 88 -5.05 5.30 -8.32
C LEU A 88 -4.41 6.30 -7.36
N PHE A 89 -4.66 6.12 -6.07
CA PHE A 89 -4.05 6.90 -4.98
C PHE A 89 -2.87 6.12 -4.42
N ILE A 90 -1.70 6.75 -4.38
CA ILE A 90 -0.48 6.19 -3.80
C ILE A 90 -0.06 7.08 -2.64
N ILE A 91 0.08 6.47 -1.47
CA ILE A 91 0.42 7.16 -0.23
C ILE A 91 1.84 6.76 0.18
N SER A 92 2.72 7.74 0.25
CA SER A 92 4.10 7.55 0.67
C SER A 92 4.30 8.04 2.11
N LYS A 93 5.12 7.31 2.85
CA LYS A 93 5.48 7.64 4.22
C LYS A 93 6.35 8.91 4.29
N GLN A 94 7.21 9.11 3.30
CA GLN A 94 8.14 10.24 3.25
C GLN A 94 7.71 11.27 2.19
N ASP A 95 7.93 12.54 2.50
CA ASP A 95 7.62 13.68 1.63
C ASP A 95 8.73 13.99 0.62
N GLN A 96 9.84 13.27 0.69
CA GLN A 96 11.01 13.50 -0.15
C GLN A 96 11.13 12.42 -1.21
N ASP A 97 11.66 12.80 -2.36
CA ASP A 97 12.19 11.84 -3.29
C ASP A 97 13.53 11.34 -2.74
N ALA A 98 13.62 10.05 -2.49
CA ALA A 98 14.91 9.43 -2.35
C ALA A 98 15.57 9.49 -3.72
N GLY A 99 16.75 10.02 -3.81
CA GLY A 99 17.47 9.97 -5.06
C GLY A 99 18.65 9.04 -4.92
N ASP A 100 18.90 8.25 -5.94
CA ASP A 100 20.23 7.73 -6.17
C ASP A 100 21.21 8.90 -6.19
N GLY A 101 22.15 8.91 -5.23
CA GLY A 101 23.26 9.84 -5.23
C GLY A 101 23.03 11.16 -4.51
N LEU A 102 22.27 11.18 -3.41
CA LEU A 102 22.53 12.18 -2.38
C LEU A 102 23.95 11.97 -1.88
N SER A 103 24.81 12.91 -2.24
CA SER A 103 26.09 13.02 -1.56
C SER A 103 25.84 13.34 -0.09
N PRO A 104 26.61 12.77 0.85
CA PRO A 104 26.52 13.16 2.25
C PRO A 104 26.62 14.69 2.36
N GLY A 105 25.57 15.34 2.87
CA GLY A 105 25.48 16.79 3.03
C GLY A 105 24.66 17.54 1.99
N GLU A 106 24.12 16.90 0.96
CA GLU A 106 23.06 17.52 0.15
C GLU A 106 21.78 17.59 0.96
N SER A 107 21.24 18.81 1.09
CA SER A 107 20.03 19.01 1.84
C SER A 107 18.83 18.45 1.05
N ALA A 108 17.94 17.80 1.75
CA ALA A 108 16.67 17.32 1.22
C ALA A 108 15.75 18.44 0.73
N GLU A 109 16.08 19.69 1.01
CA GLU A 109 15.29 20.90 0.68
C GLU A 109 15.10 21.12 -0.82
N THR A 110 15.93 20.53 -1.66
CA THR A 110 15.81 20.66 -3.13
C THR A 110 15.01 19.53 -3.76
N ARG A 111 14.55 18.56 -3.00
CA ARG A 111 13.88 17.38 -3.53
C ARG A 111 12.37 17.49 -3.36
N GLN A 112 11.69 17.23 -4.45
CA GLN A 112 10.25 17.13 -4.48
C GLN A 112 9.87 15.67 -4.26
N GLY A 113 9.38 15.35 -3.09
CA GLY A 113 8.76 14.07 -2.78
C GLY A 113 7.26 14.20 -2.74
N GLY A 114 6.55 13.09 -2.85
CA GLY A 114 5.10 13.08 -2.78
C GLY A 114 4.61 12.15 -1.70
N ARG A 115 3.88 12.66 -0.75
CA ARG A 115 3.15 11.83 0.21
C ARG A 115 1.86 11.30 -0.37
N ILE A 116 1.28 12.03 -1.31
CA ILE A 116 0.11 11.59 -2.08
C ILE A 116 0.40 11.81 -3.55
N VAL A 117 0.32 10.74 -4.33
CA VAL A 117 0.29 10.80 -5.78
C VAL A 117 -1.05 10.27 -6.25
N VAL A 118 -1.71 11.04 -7.10
CA VAL A 118 -2.98 10.65 -7.74
C VAL A 118 -2.70 10.45 -9.24
N ALA A 119 -2.89 9.25 -9.72
CA ALA A 119 -2.76 8.91 -11.13
C ALA A 119 -4.10 8.44 -11.69
N ASP A 120 -4.31 8.64 -12.97
CA ASP A 120 -5.40 8.00 -13.70
C ASP A 120 -5.20 6.48 -13.68
N ALA A 121 -6.18 5.74 -13.20
CA ALA A 121 -6.04 4.30 -12.96
C ALA A 121 -5.94 3.46 -14.23
N GLN A 122 -6.28 4.02 -15.39
CA GLN A 122 -6.21 3.32 -16.67
C GLN A 122 -4.95 3.67 -17.46
N THR A 123 -4.51 4.93 -17.40
CA THR A 123 -3.40 5.44 -18.20
C THR A 123 -2.11 5.62 -17.41
N MET A 124 -2.16 5.60 -16.09
CA MET A 124 -1.06 5.90 -15.19
C MET A 124 -0.49 7.30 -15.34
N GLU A 125 -1.22 8.23 -15.96
CA GLU A 125 -0.87 9.63 -16.00
C GLU A 125 -1.09 10.27 -14.63
N ILE A 126 -0.08 10.93 -14.07
CA ILE A 126 -0.19 11.64 -12.80
C ILE A 126 -1.09 12.87 -12.98
N LYS A 127 -2.18 12.91 -12.23
CA LYS A 127 -3.12 14.03 -12.18
C LYS A 127 -2.79 15.03 -11.09
N SER A 128 -2.20 14.56 -9.99
CA SER A 128 -1.78 15.44 -8.89
C SER A 128 -0.67 14.81 -8.05
N ARG A 129 0.15 15.66 -7.48
CA ARG A 129 1.13 15.34 -6.42
C ARG A 129 0.96 16.32 -5.28
N ILE A 130 0.81 15.80 -4.07
CA ILE A 130 0.79 16.58 -2.83
C ILE A 130 2.03 16.17 -2.03
N PRO A 131 3.13 16.94 -2.13
CA PRO A 131 4.41 16.54 -1.56
C PRO A 131 4.42 16.55 -0.03
N ILE A 132 3.61 17.39 0.60
CA ILE A 132 3.49 17.53 2.05
C ILE A 132 2.02 17.57 2.42
N ILE A 133 1.55 16.58 3.19
CA ILE A 133 0.16 16.55 3.68
C ILE A 133 -0.05 17.67 4.68
N ARG A 134 0.87 17.82 5.63
CA ARG A 134 0.88 18.90 6.61
C ARG A 134 2.29 19.25 7.04
N ALA A 135 2.63 20.51 7.01
CA ALA A 135 3.85 21.07 7.57
C ALA A 135 3.56 21.96 8.79
N ASN A 136 4.54 22.10 9.67
CA ASN A 136 4.55 23.09 10.73
C ASN A 136 5.01 24.47 10.19
N GLU A 137 5.12 25.46 11.09
CA GLU A 137 5.55 26.82 10.72
C GLU A 137 7.00 26.89 10.21
N LYS A 138 7.82 25.90 10.53
CA LYS A 138 9.21 25.77 10.03
C LYS A 138 9.28 25.08 8.65
N GLY A 139 8.15 24.65 8.09
CA GLY A 139 8.10 23.90 6.84
C GLY A 139 8.42 22.41 6.99
N VAL A 140 8.57 21.91 8.22
CA VAL A 140 8.83 20.50 8.50
C VAL A 140 7.52 19.72 8.40
N SER A 141 7.53 18.61 7.67
CA SER A 141 6.38 17.71 7.59
C SER A 141 6.11 17.06 8.95
N ILE A 142 4.87 17.14 9.41
CA ILE A 142 4.40 16.61 10.68
C ILE A 142 3.32 15.55 10.53
N ALA A 143 3.13 15.01 9.34
CA ALA A 143 2.13 14.00 9.04
C ALA A 143 2.63 13.06 7.93
N ASP A 144 3.18 11.91 8.34
CA ASP A 144 3.55 10.83 7.43
C ASP A 144 2.32 10.13 6.88
N GLY A 145 2.30 9.84 5.58
CA GLY A 145 1.21 9.09 4.96
C GLY A 145 1.17 7.63 5.43
N ARG A 146 -0.04 7.09 5.62
CA ARG A 146 -0.26 5.71 6.05
C ARG A 146 -1.25 4.96 5.17
N SER A 147 -2.44 5.52 4.96
CA SER A 147 -3.53 4.84 4.27
C SER A 147 -4.43 5.84 3.55
N PHE A 148 -5.31 5.32 2.72
CA PHE A 148 -6.32 6.09 2.02
C PHE A 148 -7.62 5.30 1.95
N VAL A 149 -8.74 6.01 2.01
CA VAL A 149 -10.06 5.48 1.68
C VAL A 149 -10.85 6.52 0.90
N GLY A 150 -11.47 6.11 -0.20
CA GLY A 150 -12.45 6.92 -0.91
C GLY A 150 -13.73 7.04 -0.08
N VAL A 151 -14.29 8.24 -0.01
CA VAL A 151 -15.51 8.53 0.77
C VAL A 151 -16.71 8.65 -0.13
N ASP A 152 -16.62 9.53 -1.11
CA ASP A 152 -17.62 9.79 -2.14
C ASP A 152 -16.95 10.33 -3.43
N GLU A 153 -17.73 10.75 -4.41
CA GLU A 153 -17.21 11.26 -5.69
C GLU A 153 -16.37 12.53 -5.57
N THR A 154 -16.42 13.22 -4.43
CA THR A 154 -15.78 14.53 -4.23
C THR A 154 -14.60 14.50 -3.28
N LYS A 155 -14.51 13.48 -2.43
CA LYS A 155 -13.49 13.42 -1.37
C LYS A 155 -13.08 12.01 -0.97
N GLY A 156 -11.89 11.92 -0.40
CA GLY A 156 -11.37 10.78 0.34
C GLY A 156 -10.73 11.19 1.65
N TYR A 157 -10.39 10.20 2.47
CA TYR A 157 -9.64 10.40 3.70
C TYR A 157 -8.25 9.80 3.58
N VAL A 158 -7.27 10.54 4.09
CA VAL A 158 -5.86 10.13 4.16
C VAL A 158 -5.48 9.93 5.62
N GLY A 159 -5.22 8.69 5.99
CA GLY A 159 -4.69 8.32 7.30
C GLY A 159 -3.21 8.63 7.38
N THR A 160 -2.78 9.20 8.50
CA THR A 160 -1.40 9.64 8.71
C THR A 160 -0.90 9.30 10.12
N SER A 161 0.38 9.60 10.37
CA SER A 161 0.96 9.60 11.72
C SER A 161 0.40 10.70 12.63
N ASN A 162 -0.37 11.65 12.09
CA ASN A 162 -0.95 12.76 12.83
C ASN A 162 -2.40 13.03 12.43
N GLY A 163 -3.23 12.01 12.48
CA GLY A 163 -4.66 12.10 12.25
C GLY A 163 -5.10 11.78 10.84
N ILE A 164 -6.39 12.03 10.58
CA ILE A 164 -7.07 11.77 9.31
C ILE A 164 -7.30 13.09 8.60
N TYR A 165 -6.73 13.23 7.40
CA TYR A 165 -6.89 14.41 6.57
C TYR A 165 -7.94 14.19 5.49
N ILE A 166 -8.67 15.26 5.15
CA ILE A 166 -9.69 15.27 4.11
C ILE A 166 -9.03 15.71 2.81
N LEU A 167 -9.05 14.85 1.81
CA LEU A 167 -8.57 15.12 0.46
C LEU A 167 -9.75 15.41 -0.45
N SER A 168 -9.85 16.62 -0.97
CA SER A 168 -10.78 16.96 -2.05
C SER A 168 -10.28 16.39 -3.38
N PHE A 169 -11.19 16.05 -4.29
CA PHE A 169 -10.84 15.55 -5.63
C PHE A 169 -10.96 16.61 -6.74
N SER A 170 -11.47 17.80 -6.42
CA SER A 170 -11.59 18.86 -7.42
C SER A 170 -11.49 20.27 -6.76
N PRO A 171 -10.29 20.85 -6.72
CA PRO A 171 -8.98 20.28 -7.05
C PRO A 171 -8.53 19.21 -6.05
N PHE A 172 -7.49 18.44 -6.41
CA PHE A 172 -6.83 17.53 -5.46
C PHE A 172 -6.03 18.35 -4.44
N GLU A 173 -6.59 18.51 -3.25
CA GLU A 173 -5.94 19.25 -2.16
C GLU A 173 -6.42 18.79 -0.78
N ILE A 174 -5.59 18.98 0.22
CA ILE A 174 -5.96 18.75 1.61
C ILE A 174 -6.80 19.95 2.11
N THR A 175 -8.06 19.71 2.44
CA THR A 175 -9.01 20.74 2.87
C THR A 175 -9.16 20.85 4.38
N GLY A 176 -8.80 19.82 5.14
CA GLY A 176 -8.95 19.80 6.58
C GLY A 176 -8.42 18.53 7.23
N ARG A 177 -8.59 18.46 8.54
CA ARG A 177 -8.34 17.27 9.35
C ARG A 177 -9.58 16.97 10.20
N ILE A 178 -9.91 15.69 10.35
CA ILE A 178 -11.03 15.27 11.20
C ILE A 178 -10.65 15.49 12.65
N GLU A 179 -11.46 16.28 13.35
CA GLU A 179 -11.28 16.65 14.75
C GLU A 179 -11.28 15.40 15.65
N GLY A 180 -10.38 15.35 16.63
CA GLY A 180 -10.23 14.25 17.57
C GLY A 180 -9.36 13.09 17.04
N THR A 181 -8.80 13.19 15.83
CA THR A 181 -7.86 12.20 15.27
C THR A 181 -6.39 12.61 15.43
N GLU A 182 -6.13 13.77 15.99
CA GLU A 182 -4.79 14.32 16.18
C GLU A 182 -3.91 13.38 16.99
N ASN A 183 -2.63 13.37 16.65
CA ASN A 183 -1.61 12.76 17.49
C ASN A 183 -1.21 13.77 18.60
N PRO A 184 -1.54 13.50 19.86
CA PRO A 184 -1.25 14.43 20.95
C PRO A 184 0.24 14.63 21.23
N LEU A 185 1.08 13.75 20.68
CA LEU A 185 2.54 13.80 20.83
C LEU A 185 3.21 14.71 19.79
N VAL A 186 2.49 15.10 18.74
CA VAL A 186 2.99 16.04 17.73
C VAL A 186 2.66 17.45 18.15
N THR A 187 3.69 18.18 18.58
CA THR A 187 3.53 19.52 19.19
C THR A 187 3.45 20.65 18.18
N GLY A 188 3.94 20.43 16.96
CA GLY A 188 4.11 21.45 15.93
C GLY A 188 5.50 22.11 15.93
N ASP A 189 6.35 21.77 16.89
CA ASP A 189 7.70 22.35 17.04
C ASP A 189 8.79 21.42 16.52
N GLU A 190 8.42 20.31 15.86
CA GLU A 190 9.33 19.29 15.35
C GLU A 190 10.35 19.89 14.36
N ASP A 191 11.61 19.51 14.55
CA ASP A 191 12.71 19.89 13.65
C ASP A 191 12.98 18.81 12.57
N ASN A 192 12.49 17.58 12.77
CA ASN A 192 12.65 16.46 11.86
C ASN A 192 11.41 15.54 11.91
N ALA A 193 10.77 15.37 10.78
CA ALA A 193 9.58 14.51 10.65
C ALA A 193 9.90 13.01 10.51
N ASP A 194 11.13 12.65 10.11
CA ASP A 194 11.52 11.28 9.83
C ASP A 194 12.05 10.54 11.05
N GLY A 195 12.00 11.17 12.22
CA GLY A 195 12.47 10.59 13.47
C GLY A 195 11.56 9.48 14.00
N VAL A 196 12.16 8.54 14.70
CA VAL A 196 11.46 7.64 15.62
C VAL A 196 10.93 8.51 16.77
N GLY A 197 9.70 8.29 17.19
CA GLY A 197 9.11 9.06 18.29
C GLY A 197 7.65 9.38 18.04
N PRO A 198 7.21 10.64 18.19
CA PRO A 198 5.80 10.98 18.12
C PRO A 198 5.09 10.53 16.86
N LEU A 199 5.77 10.53 15.70
CA LEU A 199 5.17 10.11 14.43
C LEU A 199 4.95 8.59 14.31
N TYR A 200 5.47 7.79 15.22
CA TYR A 200 5.29 6.34 15.27
C TYR A 200 4.34 5.87 16.37
N GLN A 201 3.66 6.81 17.02
CA GLN A 201 2.66 6.57 18.07
C GLN A 201 1.36 7.28 17.69
N ASN A 202 0.23 6.78 18.17
CA ASN A 202 -1.09 7.34 17.88
C ASN A 202 -1.44 7.47 16.38
N GLN A 203 -0.82 6.63 15.55
CA GLN A 203 -0.98 6.65 14.09
C GLN A 203 -2.36 6.18 13.66
N ILE A 204 -2.79 6.64 12.51
CA ILE A 204 -3.93 6.06 11.81
C ILE A 204 -3.44 4.84 11.02
N GLY A 205 -4.13 3.73 11.15
CA GLY A 205 -3.88 2.49 10.40
C GLY A 205 -4.80 2.35 9.18
N MET A 206 -5.37 1.14 9.05
CA MET A 206 -6.33 0.83 8.00
C MET A 206 -7.60 1.65 8.16
N MET A 207 -8.18 2.03 7.03
CA MET A 207 -9.50 2.65 6.93
C MET A 207 -10.36 1.87 5.95
N LEU A 208 -11.66 1.87 6.21
CA LEU A 208 -12.67 1.13 5.45
C LEU A 208 -13.94 1.97 5.32
N ARG A 209 -14.55 2.00 4.13
CA ARG A 209 -15.84 2.65 3.86
C ARG A 209 -16.93 1.60 3.74
N THR A 210 -17.97 1.70 4.58
CA THR A 210 -19.23 0.95 4.44
C THR A 210 -20.28 1.83 3.73
N ALA A 211 -21.50 1.36 3.61
CA ALA A 211 -22.58 2.17 3.01
C ALA A 211 -22.76 3.51 3.75
N ASP A 212 -22.69 3.51 5.08
CA ASP A 212 -23.07 4.66 5.89
C ASP A 212 -21.88 5.37 6.53
N TYR A 213 -20.82 4.63 6.92
CA TYR A 213 -19.74 5.16 7.74
C TYR A 213 -18.35 4.87 7.17
N VAL A 214 -17.35 5.59 7.68
CA VAL A 214 -15.95 5.25 7.55
C VAL A 214 -15.44 4.74 8.89
N PHE A 215 -14.83 3.56 8.88
CA PHE A 215 -14.14 2.98 10.01
C PHE A 215 -12.65 3.20 9.87
N ALA A 216 -11.98 3.64 10.92
CA ALA A 216 -10.55 3.93 10.91
C ALA A 216 -9.88 3.41 12.17
N ILE A 217 -8.82 2.63 12.04
CA ILE A 217 -8.02 2.23 13.20
C ILE A 217 -7.13 3.39 13.62
N GLN A 218 -7.21 3.79 14.88
CA GLN A 218 -6.23 4.66 15.51
C GLN A 218 -5.49 3.87 16.59
N GLN A 219 -4.17 3.86 16.53
CA GLN A 219 -3.27 2.97 17.27
C GLN A 219 -3.59 2.86 18.75
N ASP A 220 -3.81 3.97 19.44
CA ASP A 220 -3.97 4.01 20.89
C ASP A 220 -5.41 4.27 21.36
N LYS A 221 -6.36 4.31 20.43
CA LYS A 221 -7.77 4.56 20.74
C LYS A 221 -8.68 3.39 20.40
N GLY A 222 -8.47 2.79 19.23
CA GLY A 222 -9.36 1.76 18.74
C GLY A 222 -9.83 1.97 17.32
N VAL A 223 -11.04 1.51 17.02
CA VAL A 223 -11.70 1.74 15.73
C VAL A 223 -12.64 2.95 15.87
N LEU A 224 -12.30 4.02 15.16
CA LEU A 224 -13.13 5.21 15.06
C LEU A 224 -14.22 4.98 14.01
N VAL A 225 -15.45 5.35 14.33
CA VAL A 225 -16.56 5.40 13.36
C VAL A 225 -16.82 6.86 13.01
N ILE A 226 -16.71 7.17 11.74
CA ILE A 226 -16.78 8.54 11.23
C ILE A 226 -18.00 8.66 10.33
N ASP A 227 -18.83 9.66 10.58
CA ASP A 227 -19.91 10.06 9.68
C ASP A 227 -19.30 10.83 8.49
N PRO A 228 -19.37 10.29 7.26
CA PRO A 228 -18.76 10.92 6.09
C PRO A 228 -19.50 12.19 5.62
N GLN A 229 -20.70 12.46 6.09
CA GLN A 229 -21.45 13.65 5.73
C GLN A 229 -21.01 14.86 6.57
N THR A 230 -20.61 14.63 7.81
CA THR A 230 -20.21 15.69 8.75
C THR A 230 -18.72 15.71 9.03
N ASP A 231 -17.98 14.69 8.58
CA ASP A 231 -16.56 14.48 8.88
C ASP A 231 -16.26 14.43 10.38
N LYS A 232 -17.17 13.81 11.17
CA LYS A 232 -17.05 13.73 12.62
C LYS A 232 -17.00 12.28 13.11
N ILE A 233 -16.23 12.06 14.15
CA ILE A 233 -16.26 10.81 14.91
C ILE A 233 -17.59 10.76 15.68
N ILE A 234 -18.37 9.71 15.45
CA ILE A 234 -19.68 9.50 16.10
C ILE A 234 -19.64 8.37 17.12
N HIS A 235 -18.68 7.44 16.99
CA HIS A 235 -18.50 6.31 17.90
C HIS A 235 -17.04 5.87 17.89
N THR A 236 -16.61 5.16 18.95
CA THR A 236 -15.30 4.52 19.04
C THR A 236 -15.44 3.14 19.68
N VAL A 237 -14.97 2.12 19.00
CA VAL A 237 -14.78 0.78 19.57
C VAL A 237 -13.39 0.75 20.18
N GLU A 238 -13.31 0.87 21.49
CA GLU A 238 -12.04 0.93 22.22
C GLU A 238 -11.25 -0.37 22.13
N GLY A 239 -9.94 -0.28 21.99
CA GLY A 239 -9.04 -1.42 21.97
C GLY A 239 -7.80 -1.18 21.13
N CYS A 240 -7.01 -2.24 21.02
CA CYS A 240 -5.76 -2.24 20.28
C CYS A 240 -5.91 -3.12 19.03
N PHE A 241 -5.97 -2.50 17.89
CA PHE A 241 -6.20 -3.16 16.61
C PHE A 241 -5.10 -2.81 15.61
N SER A 242 -4.84 -3.69 14.66
CA SER A 242 -3.79 -3.47 13.65
C SER A 242 -4.28 -3.51 12.22
N THR A 243 -5.28 -4.32 11.95
CA THR A 243 -5.74 -4.61 10.60
C THR A 243 -7.25 -4.72 10.58
N MET A 244 -7.86 -4.41 9.45
CA MET A 244 -9.32 -4.38 9.31
C MET A 244 -9.72 -4.77 7.90
N THR A 245 -10.85 -5.50 7.79
CA THR A 245 -11.49 -5.80 6.50
C THR A 245 -13.00 -5.89 6.69
N GLN A 246 -13.75 -5.84 5.59
CA GLN A 246 -15.19 -6.10 5.59
C GLN A 246 -15.43 -7.45 4.94
N SER A 247 -16.17 -8.33 5.61
CA SER A 247 -16.58 -9.63 5.07
C SER A 247 -17.74 -9.50 4.08
N LYS A 248 -17.99 -10.58 3.37
CA LYS A 248 -19.06 -10.65 2.35
C LYS A 248 -20.44 -10.35 2.91
N ASP A 249 -20.72 -10.75 4.14
CA ASP A 249 -21.99 -10.48 4.85
C ASP A 249 -22.13 -9.05 5.36
N GLY A 250 -21.08 -8.24 5.23
CA GLY A 250 -21.08 -6.81 5.55
C GLY A 250 -20.46 -6.47 6.90
N ASP A 251 -20.18 -7.44 7.74
CA ASP A 251 -19.55 -7.22 9.04
C ASP A 251 -18.09 -6.73 8.89
N ILE A 252 -17.65 -5.97 9.86
CA ILE A 252 -16.28 -5.52 9.95
C ILE A 252 -15.50 -6.43 10.88
N TRP A 253 -14.33 -6.83 10.42
CA TRP A 253 -13.43 -7.70 11.19
C TRP A 253 -12.11 -7.02 11.41
N VAL A 254 -11.64 -7.02 12.65
CA VAL A 254 -10.35 -6.45 13.05
C VAL A 254 -9.52 -7.46 13.82
N GLY A 255 -8.21 -7.43 13.61
CA GLY A 255 -7.27 -8.17 14.43
C GLY A 255 -7.05 -7.45 15.75
N ARG A 256 -7.40 -8.09 16.87
CA ARG A 256 -7.28 -7.53 18.20
C ARG A 256 -6.11 -8.14 18.95
N ASN A 257 -5.31 -7.28 19.53
CA ASN A 257 -4.30 -7.69 20.49
C ASN A 257 -4.87 -7.63 21.91
N THR A 258 -4.80 -8.74 22.61
CA THR A 258 -5.34 -8.87 23.97
C THR A 258 -4.30 -8.62 25.08
N ASN A 259 -3.02 -8.52 24.71
CA ASN A 259 -1.91 -8.46 25.67
C ASN A 259 -1.16 -7.11 25.67
N MET A 260 -1.80 -6.03 25.22
CA MET A 260 -1.10 -4.78 25.02
C MET A 260 -1.07 -3.89 26.24
N ASP A 261 0.13 -3.53 26.61
CA ASP A 261 0.41 -2.41 27.48
C ASP A 261 1.22 -1.34 26.70
N TYR A 262 0.51 -0.46 26.01
CA TYR A 262 1.11 0.60 25.20
C TYR A 262 2.02 1.53 25.97
N GLN A 263 1.76 1.72 27.25
CA GLN A 263 2.53 2.65 28.06
C GLN A 263 3.98 2.22 28.21
N HIS A 264 4.25 0.93 28.05
CA HIS A 264 5.60 0.37 28.16
C HIS A 264 6.33 0.25 26.81
N TYR A 265 5.65 0.52 25.70
CA TYR A 265 6.23 0.32 24.36
C TYR A 265 6.11 1.57 23.49
N PRO A 266 7.01 2.56 23.65
CA PRO A 266 6.92 3.85 22.98
C PRO A 266 7.05 3.78 21.43
N TYR A 267 7.43 2.63 20.90
CA TYR A 267 7.54 2.40 19.46
C TYR A 267 6.46 1.45 18.93
N GLY A 268 5.25 1.61 19.38
CA GLY A 268 4.17 0.75 18.98
C GLY A 268 4.31 -0.64 19.61
N ASN A 269 4.19 -1.67 18.81
CA ASN A 269 4.19 -3.06 19.29
C ASN A 269 5.58 -3.69 19.44
N MET A 270 6.65 -2.91 19.43
CA MET A 270 7.98 -3.41 19.76
C MET A 270 8.30 -3.15 21.22
N GLY A 271 8.37 -4.20 22.00
CA GLY A 271 8.89 -4.14 23.35
C GLY A 271 10.38 -3.78 23.38
N SER A 272 10.89 -3.47 24.56
CA SER A 272 12.33 -3.22 24.78
C SER A 272 13.21 -4.38 24.34
N SER A 273 12.67 -5.58 24.21
CA SER A 273 13.30 -6.79 23.70
C SER A 273 13.13 -7.00 22.19
N GLY A 274 12.39 -6.13 21.48
CA GLY A 274 12.03 -6.31 20.09
C GLY A 274 10.94 -7.36 19.87
N GLU A 275 10.16 -7.69 20.90
CA GLU A 275 9.08 -8.65 20.79
C GLU A 275 7.92 -8.09 19.98
N CYS A 276 7.47 -8.84 19.00
CA CYS A 276 6.23 -8.58 18.26
C CYS A 276 5.01 -8.96 19.11
N TRP A 277 3.96 -8.18 19.00
CA TRP A 277 2.69 -8.54 19.59
C TRP A 277 1.90 -9.47 18.67
N GLU A 278 1.31 -10.46 19.28
CA GLU A 278 0.48 -11.41 18.59
C GLU A 278 -0.99 -11.10 18.86
N GLY A 279 -1.74 -10.79 17.82
CA GLY A 279 -3.19 -10.77 17.89
C GLY A 279 -3.70 -12.19 17.91
N LYS A 280 -4.34 -12.59 19.00
CA LYS A 280 -4.95 -13.92 19.16
C LYS A 280 -6.47 -13.88 19.13
N GLU A 281 -7.03 -12.81 18.64
CA GLU A 281 -8.47 -12.60 18.59
C GLU A 281 -8.85 -11.79 17.34
N LEU A 282 -9.91 -12.23 16.69
CA LEU A 282 -10.66 -11.41 15.76
C LEU A 282 -11.82 -10.76 16.52
N LEU A 283 -12.04 -9.48 16.31
CA LEU A 283 -13.23 -8.80 16.76
C LEU A 283 -14.12 -8.53 15.56
N ARG A 284 -15.34 -9.04 15.60
CA ARG A 284 -16.41 -8.69 14.68
C ARG A 284 -17.07 -7.41 15.18
N ILE A 285 -17.36 -6.50 14.30
CA ILE A 285 -18.09 -5.25 14.56
C ILE A 285 -19.26 -5.18 13.58
N ASP A 286 -20.46 -5.09 14.09
CA ASP A 286 -21.64 -4.81 13.29
C ASP A 286 -21.58 -3.36 12.79
N PRO A 287 -21.62 -3.11 11.47
CA PRO A 287 -21.41 -1.76 10.92
C PRO A 287 -22.56 -0.79 11.18
N GLU A 288 -23.75 -1.24 11.59
CA GLU A 288 -24.93 -0.42 11.84
C GLU A 288 -25.11 -0.11 13.33
N THR A 289 -24.95 -1.14 14.18
CA THR A 289 -25.18 -1.03 15.63
C THR A 289 -23.92 -0.77 16.44
N PHE A 290 -22.74 -1.04 15.84
CA PHE A 290 -21.41 -0.99 16.46
C PHE A 290 -21.24 -2.01 17.60
N GLU A 291 -22.16 -2.97 17.70
CA GLU A 291 -22.01 -4.10 18.60
C GLU A 291 -20.83 -4.98 18.21
N THR A 292 -20.16 -5.53 19.20
CA THR A 292 -18.93 -6.30 18.99
C THR A 292 -19.06 -7.74 19.49
N GLU A 293 -18.40 -8.66 18.76
CA GLU A 293 -18.26 -10.06 19.15
C GLU A 293 -16.79 -10.47 19.05
N ALA A 294 -16.23 -10.94 20.16
CA ALA A 294 -14.87 -11.47 20.20
C ALA A 294 -14.82 -12.92 19.73
N VAL A 295 -13.93 -13.22 18.80
CA VAL A 295 -13.70 -14.57 18.26
C VAL A 295 -12.25 -14.97 18.53
N PRO A 296 -11.99 -15.77 19.58
CA PRO A 296 -10.64 -16.26 19.85
C PRO A 296 -10.10 -17.12 18.70
N MET A 297 -8.87 -16.88 18.32
CA MET A 297 -8.20 -17.66 17.29
C MET A 297 -7.73 -18.99 17.89
N THR A 298 -8.25 -20.09 17.37
CA THR A 298 -7.86 -21.45 17.79
C THR A 298 -6.55 -21.89 17.14
N GLU A 299 -6.26 -21.33 15.97
CA GLU A 299 -5.00 -21.54 15.25
C GLU A 299 -4.51 -20.22 14.66
N GLY A 300 -3.20 -20.08 14.57
CA GLY A 300 -2.57 -18.88 14.02
C GLY A 300 -2.65 -17.69 14.97
N GLY A 301 -2.60 -16.54 14.39
CA GLY A 301 -2.65 -15.23 15.02
C GLY A 301 -2.43 -14.17 13.95
N ILE A 302 -2.48 -12.90 14.32
CA ILE A 302 -2.14 -11.80 13.41
C ILE A 302 -0.93 -11.08 13.97
N ASN A 303 0.19 -11.16 13.27
CA ASN A 303 1.36 -10.37 13.60
C ASN A 303 1.04 -8.90 13.34
N GLN A 304 1.38 -8.06 14.31
CA GLN A 304 1.06 -6.66 14.29
C GLN A 304 2.34 -5.86 14.47
N THR A 305 2.51 -4.85 13.65
CA THR A 305 3.58 -3.88 13.85
C THR A 305 3.11 -2.47 13.54
N TRP A 306 3.39 -1.59 14.48
CA TRP A 306 3.19 -0.15 14.30
C TRP A 306 4.51 0.59 14.10
N TYR A 307 5.63 -0.04 14.37
CA TYR A 307 6.95 0.57 14.24
C TYR A 307 7.24 1.05 12.82
N ALA A 308 7.13 0.16 11.87
CA ALA A 308 7.23 0.50 10.45
C ALA A 308 5.91 0.14 9.80
N TRP A 309 4.85 0.88 10.13
CA TRP A 309 3.50 0.48 9.81
C TRP A 309 3.40 0.02 8.35
N THR A 310 2.94 -1.17 8.18
CA THR A 310 2.50 -1.73 6.92
C THR A 310 1.02 -2.06 7.06
N ALA A 311 0.25 -1.86 6.02
CA ALA A 311 -1.14 -2.27 6.02
C ALA A 311 -1.23 -3.74 6.45
N GLY A 312 -2.17 -4.08 7.32
CA GLY A 312 -2.30 -5.45 7.82
C GLY A 312 -2.61 -6.47 6.73
N SER A 313 -2.33 -7.72 7.02
CA SER A 313 -2.54 -8.82 6.07
C SER A 313 -3.97 -9.34 6.02
N LEU A 314 -4.87 -8.87 6.88
CA LEU A 314 -6.26 -9.34 6.91
C LEU A 314 -7.00 -8.91 5.65
N CYS A 315 -7.47 -9.89 4.89
CA CYS A 315 -8.26 -9.69 3.67
C CYS A 315 -9.52 -10.55 3.72
N ALA A 316 -10.60 -10.10 3.11
CA ALA A 316 -11.84 -10.86 3.00
C ALA A 316 -12.04 -11.36 1.57
N SER A 317 -12.64 -12.54 1.44
CA SER A 317 -13.25 -12.98 0.20
C SER A 317 -14.50 -12.15 -0.11
N THR A 318 -14.73 -11.89 -1.39
CA THR A 318 -16.00 -11.35 -1.88
C THR A 318 -16.95 -12.44 -2.38
N GLN A 319 -16.45 -13.68 -2.54
CA GLN A 319 -17.21 -14.81 -3.06
C GLN A 319 -17.75 -15.72 -1.94
N GLU A 320 -17.02 -15.83 -0.85
CA GLU A 320 -17.34 -16.64 0.32
C GLU A 320 -17.34 -15.81 1.60
N ASN A 321 -17.98 -16.29 2.66
CA ASN A 321 -17.89 -15.65 3.97
C ASN A 321 -16.62 -16.13 4.70
N ALA A 322 -15.45 -15.67 4.21
CA ALA A 322 -14.14 -16.09 4.68
C ALA A 322 -13.13 -14.94 4.74
N LEU A 323 -12.21 -15.05 5.68
CA LEU A 323 -11.08 -14.12 5.85
C LEU A 323 -9.75 -14.85 5.66
N TYR A 324 -8.76 -14.12 5.20
CA TYR A 324 -7.38 -14.59 4.99
C TYR A 324 -6.39 -13.67 5.68
N PHE A 325 -5.37 -14.23 6.30
CA PHE A 325 -4.33 -13.46 6.98
C PHE A 325 -3.02 -14.25 7.06
N THR A 326 -1.92 -13.55 7.20
CA THR A 326 -0.60 -14.15 7.37
C THR A 326 -0.16 -14.12 8.84
N TYR A 327 0.58 -15.14 9.24
CA TYR A 327 1.08 -15.29 10.62
C TYR A 327 2.43 -16.00 10.66
N ASN A 328 3.23 -15.68 11.66
CA ASN A 328 4.43 -16.41 12.02
C ASN A 328 4.57 -16.47 13.55
N GLU A 329 4.87 -17.63 14.08
CA GLU A 329 5.10 -17.84 15.52
C GLU A 329 6.43 -17.22 16.01
N ASN A 330 7.30 -16.83 15.09
CA ASN A 330 8.58 -16.21 15.45
C ASN A 330 8.37 -14.77 15.91
N ARG A 331 8.65 -14.48 17.18
CA ARG A 331 8.54 -13.15 17.77
C ARG A 331 9.34 -12.06 17.09
N TRP A 332 10.40 -12.44 16.37
CA TRP A 332 11.32 -11.48 15.73
C TRP A 332 10.90 -11.08 14.32
N SER A 333 9.84 -11.67 13.80
CA SER A 333 9.36 -11.38 12.45
C SER A 333 8.22 -10.37 12.44
N TRP A 334 8.52 -9.15 12.75
CA TRP A 334 7.53 -8.08 12.88
C TRP A 334 6.86 -7.69 11.57
N PHE A 335 7.47 -7.91 10.42
CA PHE A 335 6.86 -7.68 9.11
C PHE A 335 7.10 -8.82 8.13
N THR A 336 7.56 -9.96 8.63
CA THR A 336 7.74 -11.17 7.83
C THR A 336 6.92 -12.30 8.41
N THR A 337 6.13 -12.96 7.59
CA THR A 337 5.30 -14.08 7.98
C THR A 337 5.46 -15.22 7.00
N SER A 338 5.25 -16.47 7.44
CA SER A 338 5.39 -17.64 6.56
C SER A 338 4.10 -18.39 6.34
N LYS A 339 3.20 -18.32 7.31
CA LYS A 339 1.97 -19.11 7.29
C LYS A 339 0.81 -18.26 6.79
N LEU A 340 -0.01 -18.83 5.93
CA LEU A 340 -1.27 -18.26 5.46
C LEU A 340 -2.42 -19.04 6.04
N TYR A 341 -3.34 -18.35 6.68
CA TYR A 341 -4.54 -18.91 7.29
C TYR A 341 -5.80 -18.44 6.57
N ARG A 342 -6.79 -19.32 6.53
CA ARG A 342 -8.17 -19.04 6.17
C ARG A 342 -9.05 -19.19 7.43
N PHE A 343 -9.89 -18.22 7.68
CA PHE A 343 -10.95 -18.27 8.68
C PHE A 343 -12.29 -18.34 7.99
N ASP A 344 -13.01 -19.42 8.19
CA ASP A 344 -14.39 -19.59 7.71
C ASP A 344 -15.32 -18.99 8.76
N ILE A 345 -16.01 -17.92 8.36
CA ILE A 345 -16.85 -17.14 9.28
C ILE A 345 -18.09 -17.94 9.72
N ASP A 346 -18.69 -18.70 8.80
CA ASP A 346 -19.92 -19.43 9.08
C ASP A 346 -19.71 -20.60 10.06
N THR A 347 -18.59 -21.29 9.92
CA THR A 347 -18.23 -22.45 10.77
C THR A 347 -17.33 -22.09 11.94
N ARG A 348 -16.81 -20.87 12.00
CA ARG A 348 -15.82 -20.39 12.97
C ARG A 348 -14.54 -21.25 12.97
N THR A 349 -14.12 -21.72 11.80
CA THR A 349 -12.98 -22.63 11.66
C THR A 349 -11.76 -21.89 11.11
N PHE A 350 -10.63 -22.01 11.81
CA PHE A 350 -9.33 -21.54 11.37
C PHE A 350 -8.56 -22.69 10.72
N THR A 351 -7.96 -22.46 9.58
CA THR A 351 -7.19 -23.46 8.83
C THR A 351 -5.93 -22.85 8.26
N GLN A 352 -4.77 -23.42 8.57
CA GLN A 352 -3.53 -23.09 7.86
C GLN A 352 -3.61 -23.68 6.47
N ILE A 353 -3.56 -22.84 5.44
CA ILE A 353 -3.67 -23.26 4.03
C ILE A 353 -2.32 -23.25 3.31
N TYR A 354 -1.32 -22.53 3.81
CA TYR A 354 0.02 -22.49 3.22
C TYR A 354 1.10 -22.19 4.25
N ASP A 355 2.34 -22.69 4.01
CA ASP A 355 3.53 -22.33 4.78
C ASP A 355 4.75 -22.23 3.85
N SER A 356 5.30 -21.05 3.69
CA SER A 356 6.44 -20.76 2.82
C SER A 356 7.81 -20.92 3.49
N ALA A 357 7.85 -21.25 4.78
CA ALA A 357 9.12 -21.33 5.54
C ALA A 357 10.04 -22.44 5.04
N THR A 358 9.48 -23.51 4.46
CA THR A 358 10.25 -24.64 3.88
C THR A 358 11.19 -24.17 2.77
N ASP A 359 10.77 -23.17 2.01
CA ASP A 359 11.53 -22.58 0.91
C ASP A 359 12.34 -21.36 1.36
N LYS A 360 12.33 -21.05 2.64
CA LYS A 360 12.91 -19.83 3.23
C LYS A 360 12.38 -18.52 2.61
N ARG A 361 11.17 -18.57 2.08
CA ARG A 361 10.43 -17.43 1.55
C ARG A 361 9.42 -16.97 2.58
N TYR A 362 9.23 -15.67 2.68
CA TYR A 362 8.36 -15.07 3.68
C TYR A 362 7.46 -14.04 3.03
N PHE A 363 6.21 -13.97 3.45
CA PHE A 363 5.32 -12.88 3.08
C PHE A 363 5.82 -11.58 3.68
N TYR A 364 5.86 -10.55 2.90
CA TYR A 364 6.30 -9.23 3.35
C TYR A 364 5.09 -8.41 3.83
N GLY A 365 5.02 -8.12 5.12
CA GLY A 365 4.02 -7.24 5.71
C GLY A 365 2.59 -7.53 5.25
N ALA A 366 1.96 -6.54 4.62
CA ALA A 366 0.63 -6.62 4.02
C ALA A 366 0.60 -7.25 2.63
N GLY A 367 1.60 -8.06 2.29
CA GLY A 367 1.84 -8.58 0.96
C GLY A 367 0.84 -9.62 0.45
N ILE A 368 -0.38 -9.67 0.97
CA ILE A 368 -1.46 -10.49 0.40
C ILE A 368 -2.65 -9.65 -0.03
N ARG A 369 -3.27 -10.07 -1.14
CA ARG A 369 -4.56 -9.53 -1.61
C ARG A 369 -5.37 -10.65 -2.22
N ILE A 370 -6.69 -10.54 -2.09
CA ILE A 370 -7.66 -11.48 -2.66
C ILE A 370 -8.26 -10.85 -3.90
N HIS A 371 -8.26 -11.58 -4.98
CA HIS A 371 -8.88 -11.15 -6.23
C HIS A 371 -10.42 -11.21 -6.10
N PRO A 372 -11.14 -10.11 -6.38
CA PRO A 372 -12.54 -9.99 -6.01
C PRO A 372 -13.49 -10.88 -6.84
N LEU A 373 -13.07 -11.41 -7.98
CA LEU A 373 -13.95 -12.16 -8.87
C LEU A 373 -13.83 -13.68 -8.73
N ASP A 374 -12.68 -14.19 -8.26
CA ASP A 374 -12.39 -15.63 -8.25
C ASP A 374 -11.65 -16.12 -6.99
N ASP A 375 -11.50 -15.25 -5.99
CA ASP A 375 -10.80 -15.52 -4.72
C ASP A 375 -9.36 -16.02 -4.86
N GLN A 376 -8.72 -15.79 -5.99
CA GLN A 376 -7.30 -16.06 -6.09
C GLN A 376 -6.50 -15.14 -5.15
N ILE A 377 -5.53 -15.74 -4.49
CA ILE A 377 -4.68 -15.05 -3.52
C ILE A 377 -3.38 -14.65 -4.21
N TYR A 378 -3.07 -13.36 -4.19
CA TYR A 378 -1.78 -12.84 -4.60
C TYR A 378 -0.92 -12.55 -3.38
N GLY A 379 0.22 -13.24 -3.27
CA GLY A 379 1.15 -13.07 -2.17
C GLY A 379 2.49 -12.52 -2.64
N ALA A 380 2.97 -11.44 -2.02
CA ALA A 380 4.32 -10.94 -2.21
C ALA A 380 5.27 -11.59 -1.21
N LEU A 381 6.26 -12.33 -1.70
CA LEU A 381 7.23 -13.05 -0.89
C LEU A 381 8.65 -12.58 -1.17
N TYR A 382 9.52 -12.73 -0.21
CA TYR A 382 10.95 -12.48 -0.37
C TYR A 382 11.78 -13.57 0.33
N LEU A 383 13.05 -13.69 -0.06
CA LEU A 383 13.98 -14.62 0.57
C LEU A 383 14.56 -14.00 1.84
N ASP A 384 14.51 -14.76 2.95
CA ASP A 384 15.07 -14.33 4.22
C ASP A 384 16.57 -13.99 4.09
N ASN A 385 16.95 -12.83 4.65
CA ASN A 385 18.32 -12.28 4.64
C ASN A 385 18.94 -12.00 3.26
N VAL A 386 18.17 -12.08 2.18
CA VAL A 386 18.61 -11.73 0.82
C VAL A 386 17.66 -10.72 0.23
N VAL A 387 17.97 -9.45 0.41
CA VAL A 387 17.13 -8.29 0.12
C VAL A 387 16.79 -8.08 -1.38
N GLN A 388 17.16 -9.01 -2.26
CA GLN A 388 17.06 -8.79 -3.71
C GLN A 388 16.33 -9.89 -4.48
N SER A 389 15.69 -10.82 -3.80
CA SER A 389 14.92 -11.86 -4.45
C SER A 389 13.48 -11.83 -3.96
N TYR A 390 12.58 -11.57 -4.89
CA TYR A 390 11.14 -11.44 -4.63
C TYR A 390 10.36 -12.35 -5.53
N TRP A 391 9.18 -12.76 -5.07
CA TRP A 391 8.22 -13.56 -5.82
C TRP A 391 6.82 -13.04 -5.61
N ILE A 392 5.99 -13.18 -6.63
CA ILE A 392 4.55 -13.04 -6.50
C ILE A 392 3.95 -14.42 -6.71
N TYR A 393 3.30 -14.93 -5.67
CA TYR A 393 2.55 -16.17 -5.75
C TYR A 393 1.10 -15.88 -6.09
N GLN A 394 0.60 -16.56 -7.12
CA GLN A 394 -0.83 -16.66 -7.39
C GLN A 394 -1.28 -18.02 -6.88
N MET A 395 -2.17 -18.03 -5.91
CA MET A 395 -2.69 -19.23 -5.25
C MET A 395 -4.21 -19.29 -5.40
N ASP A 396 -4.77 -20.48 -5.30
CA ASP A 396 -6.21 -20.61 -5.11
C ASP A 396 -6.62 -20.32 -3.65
N ASN A 397 -7.93 -20.32 -3.37
CA ASN A 397 -8.48 -20.06 -2.04
C ASN A 397 -8.21 -21.18 -1.02
N GLN A 398 -7.56 -22.28 -1.42
CA GLN A 398 -7.09 -23.38 -0.57
C GLN A 398 -5.57 -23.32 -0.33
N GLY A 399 -4.89 -22.32 -0.87
CA GLY A 399 -3.44 -22.15 -0.71
C GLY A 399 -2.58 -22.95 -1.71
N ASN A 400 -3.17 -23.60 -2.72
CA ASN A 400 -2.38 -24.26 -3.76
C ASN A 400 -1.77 -23.20 -4.68
N VAL A 401 -0.45 -23.26 -4.86
CA VAL A 401 0.27 -22.35 -5.74
C VAL A 401 -0.06 -22.69 -7.21
N LEU A 402 -0.71 -21.77 -7.89
CA LEU A 402 -1.06 -21.87 -9.31
C LEU A 402 0.07 -21.35 -10.18
N LYS A 403 0.68 -20.24 -9.78
CA LYS A 403 1.81 -19.62 -10.47
C LYS A 403 2.79 -19.02 -9.49
N GLU A 404 4.04 -19.08 -9.85
CA GLU A 404 5.16 -18.45 -9.18
C GLU A 404 5.81 -17.49 -10.18
N LEU A 405 5.70 -16.20 -9.91
CA LEU A 405 6.17 -15.13 -10.77
C LEU A 405 7.37 -14.48 -10.09
N GLU A 406 8.52 -14.46 -10.77
CA GLU A 406 9.74 -13.83 -10.27
C GLU A 406 9.96 -12.51 -11.01
N PRO A 407 9.74 -11.36 -10.36
CA PRO A 407 10.03 -10.07 -10.96
C PRO A 407 11.53 -9.87 -11.13
N ILE A 408 11.92 -9.21 -12.22
CA ILE A 408 13.31 -8.81 -12.41
C ILE A 408 13.58 -7.64 -11.46
N VAL A 409 14.41 -7.87 -10.46
CA VAL A 409 14.88 -6.81 -9.56
C VAL A 409 16.02 -6.07 -10.27
N THR A 410 15.71 -4.95 -10.90
CA THR A 410 16.72 -4.08 -11.49
C THR A 410 17.17 -3.04 -10.46
N GLY A 411 18.16 -3.41 -9.67
CA GLY A 411 18.88 -2.45 -8.81
C GLY A 411 19.83 -1.57 -9.61
N SER A 412 19.39 -0.91 -10.69
CA SER A 412 20.15 0.12 -11.37
C SER A 412 19.28 0.82 -12.42
N ARG A 413 19.44 2.11 -12.51
CA ARG A 413 18.80 3.08 -13.40
C ARG A 413 18.44 2.56 -14.79
N PRO A 414 17.32 2.99 -15.38
CA PRO A 414 17.19 2.92 -16.81
C PRO A 414 18.24 3.85 -17.45
N CYS A 415 19.35 3.28 -17.90
CA CYS A 415 20.21 3.96 -18.86
C CYS A 415 19.45 4.03 -20.19
N SER A 416 19.15 5.23 -20.64
CA SER A 416 18.72 5.49 -22.01
C SER A 416 19.84 5.11 -22.97
N SER A 417 19.91 3.85 -23.36
CA SER A 417 20.61 3.42 -24.57
C SER A 417 20.11 2.05 -24.99
N SER A 418 19.58 2.01 -26.20
CA SER A 418 19.25 0.83 -26.96
C SER A 418 20.43 -0.15 -27.02
N ARG A 419 20.45 -1.16 -26.15
CA ARG A 419 21.27 -2.36 -26.31
C ARG A 419 20.55 -3.58 -25.74
N THR A 420 20.44 -4.59 -26.57
CA THR A 420 20.00 -5.96 -26.29
C THR A 420 20.59 -6.48 -24.96
N PRO A 421 19.82 -7.11 -24.06
CA PRO A 421 20.33 -7.58 -22.79
C PRO A 421 21.27 -8.77 -23.00
N THR A 422 22.57 -8.57 -22.85
CA THR A 422 23.54 -9.63 -22.56
C THR A 422 23.55 -9.80 -21.05
N ARG A 423 23.41 -11.06 -20.58
CA ARG A 423 23.46 -11.46 -19.16
C ARG A 423 24.55 -10.68 -18.39
N PRO A 424 24.23 -9.99 -17.27
CA PRO A 424 25.25 -9.30 -16.49
C PRO A 424 26.13 -10.33 -15.75
N ARG A 425 27.42 -10.24 -15.93
CA ARG A 425 28.41 -10.85 -15.02
C ARG A 425 28.49 -9.98 -13.77
N TRP A 426 28.10 -10.53 -12.65
CA TRP A 426 28.25 -9.92 -11.33
C TRP A 426 29.73 -9.68 -11.02
N ARG A 427 30.10 -8.41 -10.83
CA ARG A 427 31.36 -8.04 -10.17
C ARG A 427 31.01 -7.42 -8.82
N ASN A 428 31.65 -7.99 -7.81
CA ASN A 428 31.60 -7.70 -6.39
C ASN A 428 31.23 -6.27 -6.02
N CYS A 429 30.06 -6.09 -5.40
CA CYS A 429 29.81 -4.95 -4.52
C CYS A 429 30.47 -5.21 -3.16
N PRO A 430 31.14 -4.21 -2.55
CA PRO A 430 31.76 -4.40 -1.26
C PRO A 430 30.70 -4.67 -0.19
N THR A 431 30.84 -5.80 0.48
CA THR A 431 30.05 -6.15 1.65
C THR A 431 30.26 -5.09 2.73
N SER A 432 29.27 -4.24 2.95
CA SER A 432 29.23 -3.40 4.14
C SER A 432 28.97 -4.28 5.36
N ARG A 433 30.01 -4.46 6.16
CA ARG A 433 29.93 -5.14 7.45
C ARG A 433 28.97 -4.38 8.36
N TRP A 434 27.84 -4.98 8.70
CA TRP A 434 27.00 -4.54 9.79
C TRP A 434 27.76 -4.66 11.10
N LYS A 435 28.22 -3.52 11.65
CA LYS A 435 28.63 -3.45 13.06
C LYS A 435 27.37 -3.28 13.88
N THR A 436 26.96 -4.35 14.55
CA THR A 436 26.01 -4.28 15.66
C THR A 436 26.52 -3.31 16.71
N ARG A 437 26.01 -2.10 16.75
CA ARG A 437 26.15 -1.23 17.91
C ARG A 437 25.11 -1.68 18.93
N ARG A 438 25.57 -2.31 20.00
CA ARG A 438 24.78 -2.44 21.22
C ARG A 438 24.57 -1.02 21.78
N TRP A 439 23.34 -0.63 21.84
CA TRP A 439 22.95 0.55 22.62
C TRP A 439 22.94 0.14 24.09
N LYS A 440 23.64 0.91 24.91
CA LYS A 440 23.55 0.84 26.38
C LYS A 440 22.42 1.74 26.83
#